data_8e2bf717d4bb7ba882bf2392121de8e7
#
_entry.id   8e2bf717d4bb7ba882bf2392121de8e7
#
_cell.length_a   1.000
_cell.length_b   1.000
_cell.length_c   1.000
_cell.angle_alpha   90.00
_cell.angle_beta   90.00
_cell.angle_gamma   90.00
#
_symmetry.space_group_name_H-M   'P 1'
#
loop_
_entity.id
_entity.type
_entity.pdbx_description
1 polymer ?
#
loop_
_entity_poly.entity_id
_entity_poly.type
_entity_poly.pdbx_seq_one_letter_code
_entity_poly.pdbx_strand_id
1 'polypeptide(L)'
;MGWDRRIFLPIGLIASMVASWAVAEDWLPPGSTTEMSGVKPAELLDPSQEFSGQILLGRLLFRSPSILGEKAVRIGMSCDSCHTNGHVNTSFYIEGLSDLPGRIDVTHRFWQAGFEDNTDNPIDIPSLRNVKNKSEFGTRVIFSSLPAFTRHVIATEFAGPQATGVEINALVSYMSSLDINGLDTRYIYEETDIDSPYTDLLFGPVEDQDFPQLDVLIDLIRADLGRQVSNDTEEEISEKIRLMLSLRTSAAAGNYETAKVFLEKLRR
;
A
#
# COMPACT_ATOMS: atom_id res chain seq x y z
N MET A 1 -8.71 -85.54 -9.44
CA MET A 1 -7.52 -84.62 -9.59
C MET A 1 -8.00 -83.27 -10.07
N GLY A 2 -8.33 -82.41 -9.16
CA GLY A 2 -8.82 -81.08 -9.44
C GLY A 2 -7.80 -80.04 -8.90
N TRP A 3 -7.37 -79.22 -9.77
CA TRP A 3 -6.48 -78.13 -9.43
C TRP A 3 -7.30 -76.84 -9.24
N ASP A 4 -7.33 -76.34 -7.99
CA ASP A 4 -7.91 -75.08 -7.61
C ASP A 4 -6.91 -73.98 -7.95
N ARG A 5 -7.25 -73.13 -8.92
CA ARG A 5 -6.49 -71.88 -9.22
C ARG A 5 -7.14 -70.74 -8.44
N ARG A 6 -6.54 -70.37 -7.32
CA ARG A 6 -6.86 -69.11 -6.61
C ARG A 6 -6.25 -67.96 -7.39
N ILE A 7 -7.13 -67.13 -7.94
CA ILE A 7 -6.78 -65.84 -8.58
C ILE A 7 -6.58 -64.81 -7.45
N PHE A 8 -5.37 -64.37 -7.24
CA PHE A 8 -5.08 -63.18 -6.42
C PHE A 8 -5.27 -61.94 -7.27
N LEU A 9 -6.27 -61.14 -6.96
CA LEU A 9 -6.41 -59.77 -7.46
C LEU A 9 -5.51 -58.84 -6.63
N PRO A 10 -4.65 -58.04 -7.24
CA PRO A 10 -3.91 -57.00 -6.51
C PRO A 10 -4.86 -55.84 -6.18
N ILE A 11 -5.01 -55.56 -4.90
CA ILE A 11 -5.69 -54.36 -4.41
C ILE A 11 -4.74 -53.19 -4.71
N GLY A 12 -5.02 -52.48 -5.80
CA GLY A 12 -4.35 -51.20 -6.13
C GLY A 12 -4.75 -50.13 -5.12
N LEU A 13 -3.80 -49.72 -4.32
CA LEU A 13 -3.91 -48.53 -3.47
C LEU A 13 -3.97 -47.30 -4.37
N ILE A 14 -5.17 -46.75 -4.58
CA ILE A 14 -5.37 -45.46 -5.20
C ILE A 14 -5.03 -44.42 -4.12
N ALA A 15 -3.81 -43.92 -4.14
CA ALA A 15 -3.44 -42.75 -3.37
C ALA A 15 -4.15 -41.52 -3.99
N SER A 16 -5.24 -41.08 -3.38
CA SER A 16 -5.91 -39.85 -3.72
C SER A 16 -4.96 -38.69 -3.34
N MET A 17 -4.25 -38.12 -4.31
CA MET A 17 -3.62 -36.81 -4.15
C MET A 17 -4.75 -35.78 -4.01
N VAL A 18 -5.04 -35.40 -2.79
CA VAL A 18 -5.81 -34.19 -2.50
C VAL A 18 -4.88 -33.04 -2.85
N ALA A 19 -5.02 -32.50 -4.05
CA ALA A 19 -4.43 -31.21 -4.39
C ALA A 19 -5.12 -30.19 -3.49
N SER A 20 -4.42 -29.72 -2.47
CA SER A 20 -4.84 -28.55 -1.71
C SER A 20 -4.80 -27.38 -2.70
N TRP A 21 -5.95 -26.99 -3.19
CA TRP A 21 -6.12 -25.72 -3.87
C TRP A 21 -5.90 -24.67 -2.79
N ALA A 22 -4.77 -24.00 -2.83
CA ALA A 22 -4.62 -22.75 -2.10
C ALA A 22 -5.69 -21.82 -2.67
N VAL A 23 -6.72 -21.58 -1.90
CA VAL A 23 -7.70 -20.54 -2.20
C VAL A 23 -6.92 -19.25 -2.06
N ALA A 24 -6.62 -18.59 -3.18
CA ALA A 24 -6.05 -17.25 -3.14
C ALA A 24 -7.00 -16.41 -2.28
N GLU A 25 -6.47 -15.81 -1.22
CA GLU A 25 -7.26 -14.97 -0.33
C GLU A 25 -7.85 -13.83 -1.17
N ASP A 26 -9.18 -13.69 -1.17
CA ASP A 26 -9.87 -12.67 -1.93
C ASP A 26 -9.44 -11.30 -1.43
N TRP A 27 -8.54 -10.65 -2.16
CA TRP A 27 -8.11 -9.29 -1.83
C TRP A 27 -9.17 -8.28 -2.28
N LEU A 28 -9.57 -7.41 -1.37
CA LEU A 28 -10.50 -6.33 -1.64
C LEU A 28 -9.74 -5.00 -1.72
N PRO A 29 -9.66 -4.39 -2.91
CA PRO A 29 -9.02 -3.09 -3.05
C PRO A 29 -9.70 -2.04 -2.17
N PRO A 30 -8.95 -1.14 -1.50
CA PRO A 30 -9.54 -0.02 -0.77
C PRO A 30 -10.48 0.80 -1.65
N GLY A 31 -11.69 1.10 -1.16
CA GLY A 31 -12.72 1.80 -1.92
C GLY A 31 -13.52 0.93 -2.90
N SER A 32 -13.31 -0.39 -2.89
CA SER A 32 -14.05 -1.34 -3.73
C SER A 32 -15.14 -2.06 -2.94
N THR A 33 -16.09 -2.68 -3.63
CA THR A 33 -17.11 -3.56 -3.04
C THR A 33 -16.63 -5.02 -3.01
N THR A 34 -17.26 -5.87 -2.19
CA THR A 34 -16.96 -7.31 -2.10
C THR A 34 -17.14 -8.05 -3.44
N GLU A 35 -17.97 -7.53 -4.33
CA GLU A 35 -18.19 -8.09 -5.67
C GLU A 35 -17.00 -7.85 -6.61
N MET A 36 -16.10 -6.96 -6.20
CA MET A 36 -14.90 -6.57 -6.95
C MET A 36 -13.62 -7.13 -6.35
N SER A 37 -13.74 -8.10 -5.44
CA SER A 37 -12.58 -8.79 -4.87
C SER A 37 -11.78 -9.51 -5.95
N GLY A 38 -10.48 -9.58 -5.76
CA GLY A 38 -9.57 -10.19 -6.74
C GLY A 38 -8.20 -10.44 -6.16
N VAL A 39 -7.27 -10.87 -7.00
CA VAL A 39 -5.88 -11.05 -6.60
C VAL A 39 -5.17 -9.70 -6.56
N LYS A 40 -4.53 -9.38 -5.45
CA LYS A 40 -3.71 -8.17 -5.30
C LYS A 40 -2.56 -8.20 -6.33
N PRO A 41 -2.42 -7.16 -7.17
CA PRO A 41 -1.33 -7.14 -8.12
C PRO A 41 0.02 -6.95 -7.43
N ALA A 42 1.07 -7.61 -7.93
CA ALA A 42 2.44 -7.37 -7.47
C ALA A 42 2.84 -5.90 -7.64
N GLU A 43 3.62 -5.37 -6.71
CA GLU A 43 4.07 -3.98 -6.77
C GLU A 43 5.04 -3.73 -7.94
N LEU A 44 4.83 -2.65 -8.68
CA LEU A 44 5.65 -2.28 -9.86
C LEU A 44 6.96 -1.60 -9.43
N LEU A 45 7.71 -2.18 -8.51
CA LEU A 45 9.00 -1.64 -8.10
C LEU A 45 10.10 -2.05 -9.05
N ASP A 46 11.02 -1.14 -9.35
CA ASP A 46 12.24 -1.44 -10.10
C ASP A 46 13.16 -2.31 -9.23
N PRO A 47 13.39 -3.59 -9.61
CA PRO A 47 14.18 -4.50 -8.81
C PRO A 47 15.67 -4.12 -8.72
N SER A 48 16.14 -3.23 -9.57
CA SER A 48 17.51 -2.71 -9.54
C SER A 48 17.72 -1.54 -8.58
N GLN A 49 16.63 -1.00 -8.05
CA GLN A 49 16.67 0.18 -7.18
C GLN A 49 16.70 -0.24 -5.71
N GLU A 50 17.73 0.19 -4.98
CA GLU A 50 17.75 0.01 -3.53
C GLU A 50 16.62 0.81 -2.86
N PHE A 51 15.98 0.20 -1.88
CA PHE A 51 14.97 0.86 -1.05
C PHE A 51 15.64 1.88 -0.13
N SER A 52 15.84 3.09 -0.64
CA SER A 52 16.26 4.19 0.23
C SER A 52 15.14 4.56 1.23
N GLY A 53 15.51 5.11 2.39
CA GLY A 53 14.52 5.61 3.35
C GLY A 53 13.52 6.58 2.74
N GLN A 54 13.92 7.33 1.71
CA GLN A 54 13.03 8.24 0.99
C GLN A 54 11.97 7.50 0.16
N ILE A 55 12.31 6.38 -0.51
CA ILE A 55 11.36 5.55 -1.23
C ILE A 55 10.40 4.86 -0.27
N LEU A 56 10.92 4.34 0.85
CA LEU A 56 10.10 3.71 1.89
C LEU A 56 9.10 4.69 2.51
N LEU A 57 9.54 5.90 2.85
CA LEU A 57 8.63 6.95 3.33
C LEU A 57 7.58 7.30 2.27
N GLY A 58 7.99 7.41 1.00
CA GLY A 58 7.08 7.67 -0.10
C GLY A 58 6.02 6.58 -0.27
N ARG A 59 6.41 5.31 -0.12
CA ARG A 59 5.50 4.16 -0.16
C ARG A 59 4.49 4.22 0.98
N LEU A 60 4.92 4.50 2.20
CA LEU A 60 4.04 4.67 3.36
C LEU A 60 3.04 5.81 3.17
N LEU A 61 3.50 6.98 2.70
CA LEU A 61 2.64 8.13 2.41
C LEU A 61 1.65 7.82 1.29
N PHE A 62 2.08 7.13 0.24
CA PHE A 62 1.24 6.74 -0.89
C PHE A 62 0.09 5.81 -0.47
N ARG A 63 0.33 4.97 0.53
CA ARG A 63 -0.64 4.03 1.08
C ARG A 63 -1.45 4.60 2.25
N SER A 64 -1.08 5.79 2.74
CA SER A 64 -1.77 6.43 3.87
C SER A 64 -2.90 7.34 3.40
N PRO A 65 -4.13 7.19 3.94
CA PRO A 65 -5.21 8.13 3.68
C PRO A 65 -4.94 9.55 4.20
N SER A 66 -4.09 9.70 5.22
CA SER A 66 -3.85 10.97 5.91
C SER A 66 -3.32 12.07 4.99
N ILE A 67 -2.50 11.70 3.98
CA ILE A 67 -1.94 12.66 3.03
C ILE A 67 -3.01 13.32 2.15
N LEU A 68 -4.13 12.64 1.91
CA LEU A 68 -5.26 13.13 1.12
C LEU A 68 -6.32 13.86 1.96
N GLY A 69 -6.13 13.96 3.29
CA GLY A 69 -6.98 14.74 4.18
C GLY A 69 -8.15 13.97 4.78
N GLU A 70 -8.96 14.70 5.54
CA GLU A 70 -9.98 14.14 6.43
C GLU A 70 -11.03 13.27 5.72
N LYS A 71 -11.47 13.68 4.54
CA LYS A 71 -12.48 12.93 3.77
C LYS A 71 -11.93 11.58 3.31
N ALA A 72 -10.70 11.58 2.83
CA ALA A 72 -10.00 10.36 2.43
C ALA A 72 -9.80 9.42 3.64
N VAL A 73 -9.41 9.95 4.80
CA VAL A 73 -9.29 9.17 6.05
C VAL A 73 -10.62 8.52 6.43
N ARG A 74 -11.73 9.25 6.34
CA ARG A 74 -13.05 8.73 6.72
C ARG A 74 -13.55 7.57 5.88
N ILE A 75 -13.14 7.50 4.60
CA ILE A 75 -13.52 6.42 3.67
C ILE A 75 -12.38 5.42 3.42
N GLY A 76 -11.25 5.56 4.12
CA GLY A 76 -10.09 4.67 3.97
C GLY A 76 -9.37 4.77 2.63
N MET A 77 -9.50 5.91 1.91
CA MET A 77 -8.95 6.08 0.58
C MET A 77 -7.55 6.68 0.61
N SER A 78 -6.62 6.10 -0.16
CA SER A 78 -5.25 6.57 -0.36
C SER A 78 -4.92 6.62 -1.85
N CYS A 79 -3.73 7.09 -2.22
CA CYS A 79 -3.26 7.02 -3.61
C CYS A 79 -3.27 5.58 -4.14
N ASP A 80 -2.90 4.62 -3.29
CA ASP A 80 -2.90 3.19 -3.61
C ASP A 80 -4.31 2.63 -3.86
N SER A 81 -5.37 3.26 -3.37
CA SER A 81 -6.74 2.82 -3.64
C SER A 81 -7.09 2.90 -5.14
N CYS A 82 -6.62 3.95 -5.80
CA CYS A 82 -6.79 4.15 -7.24
C CYS A 82 -5.65 3.53 -8.05
N HIS A 83 -4.43 3.60 -7.53
CA HIS A 83 -3.20 3.21 -8.22
C HIS A 83 -2.52 2.03 -7.50
N THR A 84 -3.27 0.96 -7.25
CA THR A 84 -2.84 -0.16 -6.42
C THR A 84 -1.49 -0.72 -6.88
N ASN A 85 -0.49 -0.61 -5.99
CA ASN A 85 0.87 -1.06 -6.26
C ASN A 85 1.46 -0.50 -7.58
N GLY A 86 1.00 0.69 -8.01
CA GLY A 86 1.39 1.36 -9.24
C GLY A 86 0.54 1.01 -10.46
N HIS A 87 -0.34 0.01 -10.37
CA HIS A 87 -1.28 -0.35 -11.44
C HIS A 87 -2.54 0.51 -11.41
N VAL A 88 -3.34 0.41 -12.45
CA VAL A 88 -4.73 0.84 -12.44
C VAL A 88 -5.52 -0.11 -11.54
N ASN A 89 -6.25 0.40 -10.57
CA ASN A 89 -7.28 -0.39 -9.90
C ASN A 89 -8.55 -0.42 -10.76
N THR A 90 -8.66 -1.44 -11.60
CA THR A 90 -9.81 -1.63 -12.50
C THR A 90 -11.11 -1.99 -11.77
N SER A 91 -11.01 -2.33 -10.47
CA SER A 91 -12.17 -2.64 -9.61
C SER A 91 -12.59 -1.45 -8.75
N PHE A 92 -11.84 -0.35 -8.76
CA PHE A 92 -12.18 0.84 -7.97
C PHE A 92 -13.54 1.40 -8.36
N TYR A 93 -14.42 1.54 -7.39
CA TYR A 93 -15.74 2.11 -7.57
C TYR A 93 -16.25 2.76 -6.28
N ILE A 94 -16.67 4.01 -6.36
CA ILE A 94 -17.37 4.70 -5.27
C ILE A 94 -18.66 5.27 -5.84
N GLU A 95 -19.79 4.85 -5.26
CA GLU A 95 -21.11 5.34 -5.66
C GLU A 95 -21.18 6.87 -5.55
N GLY A 96 -21.64 7.52 -6.62
CA GLY A 96 -21.73 8.98 -6.71
C GLY A 96 -20.43 9.68 -7.13
N LEU A 97 -19.30 8.97 -7.25
CA LEU A 97 -18.02 9.49 -7.73
C LEU A 97 -17.49 8.71 -8.93
N SER A 98 -18.04 7.53 -9.18
CA SER A 98 -17.69 6.65 -10.29
C SER A 98 -18.94 6.32 -11.11
N ASP A 99 -18.84 6.33 -12.43
CA ASP A 99 -19.86 5.85 -13.36
C ASP A 99 -19.62 4.36 -13.72
N LEU A 100 -18.35 3.95 -13.81
CA LEU A 100 -17.89 2.59 -14.06
C LEU A 100 -16.68 2.25 -13.18
N PRO A 101 -16.40 0.96 -12.91
CA PRO A 101 -15.18 0.54 -12.23
C PRO A 101 -13.92 1.04 -12.97
N GLY A 102 -12.90 1.43 -12.20
CA GLY A 102 -11.63 1.98 -12.72
C GLY A 102 -11.70 3.46 -13.09
N ARG A 103 -12.75 4.17 -12.70
CA ARG A 103 -12.95 5.60 -12.98
C ARG A 103 -13.36 6.37 -11.73
N ILE A 104 -13.02 7.65 -11.66
CA ILE A 104 -13.35 8.54 -10.55
C ILE A 104 -13.51 9.99 -11.02
N ASP A 105 -14.47 10.70 -10.45
CA ASP A 105 -14.59 12.14 -10.62
C ASP A 105 -13.81 12.86 -9.51
N VAL A 106 -12.63 13.36 -9.85
CA VAL A 106 -11.76 14.12 -8.95
C VAL A 106 -12.16 15.59 -8.83
N THR A 107 -13.09 16.06 -9.67
CA THR A 107 -13.64 17.42 -9.63
C THR A 107 -14.99 17.50 -8.93
N HIS A 108 -15.46 16.37 -8.38
CA HIS A 108 -16.73 16.35 -7.67
C HIS A 108 -16.67 17.15 -6.34
N ARG A 109 -17.72 17.91 -6.03
CA ARG A 109 -17.85 18.72 -4.81
C ARG A 109 -17.64 17.95 -3.49
N PHE A 110 -17.73 16.62 -3.53
CA PHE A 110 -17.43 15.79 -2.37
C PHE A 110 -15.99 16.05 -1.88
N TRP A 111 -15.03 16.19 -2.79
CA TRP A 111 -13.63 16.39 -2.42
C TRP A 111 -13.40 17.81 -1.92
N GLN A 112 -13.61 18.79 -2.77
CA GLN A 112 -13.36 20.19 -2.43
C GLN A 112 -14.37 21.11 -3.11
N ALA A 113 -15.18 21.83 -2.32
CA ALA A 113 -15.98 22.93 -2.83
C ALA A 113 -15.04 24.04 -3.34
N GLY A 114 -15.25 24.47 -4.59
CA GLY A 114 -14.44 25.49 -5.24
C GLY A 114 -13.45 24.94 -6.29
N PHE A 115 -13.27 23.63 -6.35
CA PHE A 115 -12.61 22.95 -7.48
C PHE A 115 -13.59 22.14 -8.35
N GLU A 116 -14.84 22.10 -7.89
CA GLU A 116 -15.93 21.43 -8.61
C GLU A 116 -16.21 22.11 -9.97
N ASP A 117 -16.48 21.32 -10.99
CA ASP A 117 -16.92 21.81 -12.29
C ASP A 117 -18.42 21.68 -12.54
N ASN A 118 -19.17 21.23 -11.54
CA ASN A 118 -20.62 21.01 -11.56
C ASN A 118 -21.08 20.02 -12.64
N THR A 119 -20.23 19.10 -13.01
CA THR A 119 -20.50 18.07 -14.04
C THR A 119 -20.08 16.71 -13.49
N ASP A 120 -20.96 15.72 -13.60
CA ASP A 120 -20.60 14.34 -13.29
C ASP A 120 -19.79 13.77 -14.47
N ASN A 121 -18.48 13.75 -14.34
CA ASN A 121 -17.59 13.40 -15.44
C ASN A 121 -16.35 12.60 -14.99
N PRO A 122 -16.57 11.41 -14.40
CA PRO A 122 -15.48 10.53 -14.00
C PRO A 122 -14.46 10.29 -15.12
N ILE A 123 -13.19 10.24 -14.78
CA ILE A 123 -12.08 9.99 -15.68
C ILE A 123 -11.44 8.64 -15.38
N ASP A 124 -10.80 8.02 -16.37
CA ASP A 124 -10.08 6.77 -16.19
C ASP A 124 -8.89 6.98 -15.25
N ILE A 125 -8.72 6.05 -14.30
CA ILE A 125 -7.56 6.01 -13.41
C ILE A 125 -6.35 5.55 -14.23
N PRO A 126 -5.28 6.36 -14.38
CA PRO A 126 -4.12 5.94 -15.15
C PRO A 126 -3.19 5.02 -14.35
N SER A 127 -2.42 4.17 -15.03
CA SER A 127 -1.29 3.48 -14.42
C SER A 127 -0.15 4.46 -14.12
N LEU A 128 0.55 4.25 -13.00
CA LEU A 128 1.77 4.98 -12.63
C LEU A 128 3.04 4.36 -13.21
N ARG A 129 2.89 3.26 -13.97
CA ARG A 129 4.02 2.58 -14.62
C ARG A 129 4.84 3.57 -15.45
N ASN A 130 6.15 3.64 -15.17
CA ASN A 130 7.06 4.54 -15.86
C ASN A 130 6.66 6.04 -15.79
N VAL A 131 5.99 6.44 -14.73
CA VAL A 131 5.53 7.83 -14.56
C VAL A 131 6.70 8.83 -14.61
N LYS A 132 7.91 8.40 -14.20
CA LYS A 132 9.14 9.20 -14.29
C LYS A 132 9.49 9.68 -15.69
N ASN A 133 9.02 8.97 -16.72
CA ASN A 133 9.32 9.26 -18.13
C ASN A 133 8.25 10.12 -18.80
N LYS A 134 7.19 10.49 -18.08
CA LYS A 134 6.14 11.38 -18.61
C LYS A 134 6.58 12.84 -18.54
N SER A 135 6.24 13.62 -19.56
CA SER A 135 6.50 15.06 -19.63
C SER A 135 5.31 15.92 -19.19
N GLU A 136 4.12 15.33 -19.12
CA GLU A 136 2.88 16.02 -18.78
C GLU A 136 2.04 15.16 -17.83
N PHE A 137 1.40 15.81 -16.87
CA PHE A 137 0.60 15.18 -15.82
C PHE A 137 -0.73 15.91 -15.66
N GLY A 138 -1.78 15.17 -15.32
CA GLY A 138 -3.12 15.70 -15.16
C GLY A 138 -3.92 15.62 -16.47
N THR A 139 -5.24 15.73 -16.33
CA THR A 139 -6.18 15.65 -17.46
C THR A 139 -6.89 16.98 -17.69
N ARG A 140 -7.25 17.64 -16.61
CA ARG A 140 -7.99 18.92 -16.65
C ARG A 140 -7.07 20.12 -16.49
N VAL A 141 -6.10 20.01 -15.61
CA VAL A 141 -5.02 20.99 -15.45
C VAL A 141 -3.72 20.25 -15.73
N ILE A 142 -2.98 20.70 -16.72
CA ILE A 142 -1.74 20.08 -17.18
C ILE A 142 -0.55 20.67 -16.45
N PHE A 143 0.28 19.78 -15.90
CA PHE A 143 1.52 20.11 -15.20
C PHE A 143 2.72 19.54 -15.94
N SER A 144 3.80 20.29 -15.98
CA SER A 144 5.07 19.85 -16.61
C SER A 144 6.00 19.11 -15.63
N SER A 145 5.58 18.92 -14.38
CA SER A 145 6.39 18.20 -13.40
C SER A 145 5.54 17.38 -12.45
N LEU A 146 6.00 16.16 -12.16
CA LEU A 146 5.35 15.25 -11.22
C LEU A 146 5.22 15.85 -9.80
N PRO A 147 6.24 16.53 -9.23
CA PRO A 147 6.10 17.18 -7.91
C PRO A 147 4.98 18.23 -7.86
N ALA A 148 4.85 19.05 -8.91
CA ALA A 148 3.81 20.08 -8.96
C ALA A 148 2.41 19.44 -9.07
N PHE A 149 2.27 18.41 -9.90
CA PHE A 149 1.03 17.65 -10.02
C PHE A 149 0.66 16.93 -8.71
N THR A 150 1.62 16.28 -8.05
CA THR A 150 1.38 15.61 -6.76
C THR A 150 0.86 16.59 -5.70
N ARG A 151 1.44 17.81 -5.61
CA ARG A 151 0.91 18.85 -4.71
C ARG A 151 -0.51 19.26 -5.06
N HIS A 152 -0.80 19.41 -6.36
CA HIS A 152 -2.15 19.76 -6.83
C HIS A 152 -3.16 18.67 -6.44
N VAL A 153 -2.85 17.41 -6.68
CA VAL A 153 -3.72 16.27 -6.29
C VAL A 153 -4.02 16.34 -4.80
N ILE A 154 -2.99 16.42 -3.96
CA ILE A 154 -3.17 16.43 -2.50
C ILE A 154 -4.01 17.63 -2.05
N ALA A 155 -3.58 18.84 -2.40
CA ALA A 155 -4.13 20.06 -1.81
C ALA A 155 -5.39 20.56 -2.52
N THR A 156 -5.51 20.32 -3.84
CA THR A 156 -6.60 20.88 -4.65
C THR A 156 -7.68 19.86 -4.96
N GLU A 157 -7.31 18.68 -5.46
CA GLU A 157 -8.33 17.67 -5.80
C GLU A 157 -8.94 17.04 -4.55
N PHE A 158 -8.12 16.68 -3.54
CA PHE A 158 -8.58 15.98 -2.35
C PHE A 158 -8.72 16.84 -1.09
N ALA A 159 -8.41 18.12 -1.15
CA ALA A 159 -8.44 19.04 0.01
C ALA A 159 -7.57 18.54 1.19
N GLY A 160 -6.47 17.86 0.89
CA GLY A 160 -5.51 17.38 1.87
C GLY A 160 -4.67 18.50 2.47
N PRO A 161 -3.84 18.18 3.46
CA PRO A 161 -2.93 19.13 4.09
C PRO A 161 -1.88 19.64 3.11
N GLN A 162 -1.24 20.75 3.44
CA GLN A 162 -0.09 21.25 2.70
C GLN A 162 1.11 20.31 2.93
N ALA A 163 1.33 19.40 1.99
CA ALA A 163 2.45 18.48 2.06
C ALA A 163 3.79 19.21 2.04
N THR A 164 4.69 18.83 2.93
CA THR A 164 6.04 19.37 3.02
C THR A 164 6.89 19.00 1.81
N GLY A 165 8.04 19.67 1.64
CA GLY A 165 9.00 19.32 0.60
C GLY A 165 9.53 17.89 0.76
N VAL A 166 9.70 17.41 1.99
CA VAL A 166 10.16 16.06 2.30
C VAL A 166 9.13 15.03 1.85
N GLU A 167 7.86 15.22 2.20
CA GLU A 167 6.76 14.31 1.82
C GLU A 167 6.57 14.24 0.31
N ILE A 168 6.59 15.40 -0.38
CA ILE A 168 6.48 15.43 -1.84
C ILE A 168 7.66 14.71 -2.50
N ASN A 169 8.88 14.97 -2.04
CA ASN A 169 10.06 14.31 -2.60
C ASN A 169 10.02 12.80 -2.34
N ALA A 170 9.54 12.36 -1.19
CA ALA A 170 9.36 10.95 -0.87
C ALA A 170 8.33 10.30 -1.78
N LEU A 171 7.14 10.88 -1.93
CA LEU A 171 6.10 10.40 -2.85
C LEU A 171 6.59 10.31 -4.30
N VAL A 172 7.28 11.36 -4.77
CA VAL A 172 7.83 11.38 -6.14
C VAL A 172 8.93 10.33 -6.31
N SER A 173 9.78 10.11 -5.30
CA SER A 173 10.80 9.06 -5.36
C SER A 173 10.17 7.68 -5.44
N TYR A 174 9.16 7.39 -4.63
CA TYR A 174 8.41 6.14 -4.70
C TYR A 174 7.73 5.97 -6.07
N MET A 175 6.93 6.94 -6.52
CA MET A 175 6.25 6.84 -7.81
C MET A 175 7.24 6.70 -8.98
N SER A 176 8.41 7.33 -8.90
CA SER A 176 9.46 7.23 -9.91
C SER A 176 10.16 5.87 -9.93
N SER A 177 10.07 5.10 -8.84
CA SER A 177 10.57 3.73 -8.78
C SER A 177 9.62 2.69 -9.39
N LEU A 178 8.37 3.08 -9.72
CA LEU A 178 7.37 2.21 -10.34
C LEU A 178 7.67 2.06 -11.83
N ASP A 179 8.31 0.95 -12.22
CA ASP A 179 8.78 0.71 -13.59
C ASP A 179 8.08 -0.50 -14.23
N ILE A 180 8.18 -0.56 -15.56
CA ILE A 180 7.68 -1.70 -16.34
C ILE A 180 8.50 -2.98 -16.07
N ASN A 181 9.78 -2.83 -15.73
CA ASN A 181 10.68 -3.95 -15.46
C ASN A 181 10.37 -4.65 -14.14
N GLY A 182 9.64 -4.02 -13.23
CA GLY A 182 9.11 -4.63 -12.02
C GLY A 182 8.12 -5.78 -12.26
N LEU A 183 7.77 -6.06 -13.54
CA LEU A 183 6.97 -7.22 -13.93
C LEU A 183 7.75 -8.54 -14.00
N ASP A 184 9.05 -8.57 -13.78
CA ASP A 184 9.77 -9.83 -13.62
C ASP A 184 9.33 -10.51 -12.32
N THR A 185 8.33 -11.39 -12.46
CA THR A 185 7.64 -12.11 -11.37
C THR A 185 8.57 -12.94 -10.46
N ARG A 186 9.86 -12.98 -10.74
CA ARG A 186 10.88 -13.59 -9.89
C ARG A 186 11.20 -12.77 -8.64
N TYR A 187 10.79 -11.52 -8.60
CA TYR A 187 10.91 -10.62 -7.45
C TYR A 187 9.53 -10.20 -6.96
N ILE A 188 8.68 -11.18 -6.68
CA ILE A 188 7.54 -10.95 -5.79
C ILE A 188 8.20 -10.70 -4.43
N TYR A 189 8.34 -9.43 -4.06
CA TYR A 189 8.55 -9.11 -2.66
C TYR A 189 7.32 -9.66 -1.93
N GLU A 190 7.53 -10.76 -1.21
CA GLU A 190 6.56 -11.16 -0.22
C GLU A 190 6.41 -9.97 0.73
N GLU A 191 5.20 -9.55 0.98
CA GLU A 191 4.90 -8.35 1.78
C GLU A 191 5.53 -8.39 3.17
N THR A 192 5.86 -9.58 3.65
CA THR A 192 6.57 -9.89 4.90
C THR A 192 8.03 -9.42 4.94
N ASP A 193 8.71 -9.32 3.79
CA ASP A 193 10.12 -8.90 3.75
C ASP A 193 10.32 -7.38 3.83
N ILE A 194 9.24 -6.59 3.67
CA ILE A 194 9.33 -5.12 3.65
C ILE A 194 9.22 -4.51 5.06
N ASP A 195 8.81 -5.28 6.06
CA ASP A 195 8.66 -4.78 7.44
C ASP A 195 9.98 -4.38 8.09
N SER A 196 11.05 -5.10 7.82
CA SER A 196 12.37 -4.81 8.36
C SER A 196 12.91 -3.44 7.92
N PRO A 197 12.85 -3.03 6.64
CA PRO A 197 13.26 -1.70 6.21
C PRO A 197 12.45 -0.55 6.80
N TYR A 198 11.17 -0.74 7.13
CA TYR A 198 10.37 0.32 7.76
C TYR A 198 10.85 0.63 9.17
N THR A 199 11.29 -0.37 9.93
CA THR A 199 11.86 -0.15 11.26
C THR A 199 13.12 0.72 11.21
N ASP A 200 13.86 0.65 10.11
CA ASP A 200 15.06 1.48 9.91
C ASP A 200 14.72 2.99 9.82
N LEU A 201 13.52 3.36 9.37
CA LEU A 201 13.06 4.75 9.37
C LEU A 201 12.93 5.34 10.78
N LEU A 202 12.75 4.50 11.80
CA LEU A 202 12.56 4.93 13.19
C LEU A 202 13.88 5.24 13.90
N PHE A 203 15.03 4.79 13.37
CA PHE A 203 16.33 4.99 14.02
C PHE A 203 16.71 6.44 14.16
N GLY A 204 16.70 7.21 13.06
CA GLY A 204 17.02 8.62 13.07
C GLY A 204 16.23 9.40 14.13
N PRO A 205 14.89 9.38 14.09
CA PRO A 205 14.06 10.05 15.07
C PRO A 205 14.29 9.62 16.52
N VAL A 206 14.61 8.34 16.75
CA VAL A 206 14.93 7.86 18.11
C VAL A 206 16.30 8.37 18.57
N GLU A 207 17.31 8.36 17.70
CA GLU A 207 18.64 8.89 18.03
C GLU A 207 18.63 10.41 18.23
N ASP A 208 17.90 11.13 17.36
CA ASP A 208 17.80 12.60 17.41
C ASP A 208 16.79 13.08 18.46
N GLN A 209 16.09 12.17 19.13
CA GLN A 209 15.02 12.43 20.10
C GLN A 209 13.89 13.31 19.50
N ASP A 210 13.63 13.13 18.21
CA ASP A 210 12.57 13.83 17.46
C ASP A 210 11.25 13.09 17.59
N PHE A 211 10.55 13.31 18.73
CA PHE A 211 9.25 12.66 18.99
C PHE A 211 8.19 13.00 17.92
N PRO A 212 8.03 14.24 17.45
CA PRO A 212 7.06 14.55 16.39
C PRO A 212 7.25 13.72 15.13
N GLN A 213 8.48 13.58 14.64
CA GLN A 213 8.76 12.76 13.46
C GLN A 213 8.56 11.27 13.75
N LEU A 214 8.99 10.80 14.90
CA LEU A 214 8.79 9.42 15.35
C LEU A 214 7.31 9.04 15.40
N ASP A 215 6.47 9.91 15.95
CA ASP A 215 5.04 9.73 16.12
C ASP A 215 4.34 9.54 14.77
N VAL A 216 4.63 10.41 13.82
CA VAL A 216 4.10 10.33 12.45
C VAL A 216 4.53 9.05 11.75
N LEU A 217 5.81 8.66 11.83
CA LEU A 217 6.32 7.44 11.19
C LEU A 217 5.67 6.19 11.78
N ILE A 218 5.52 6.12 13.11
CA ILE A 218 4.83 5.00 13.76
C ILE A 218 3.39 4.88 13.26
N ASP A 219 2.66 5.99 13.13
CA ASP A 219 1.30 5.94 12.64
C ASP A 219 1.22 5.51 11.17
N LEU A 220 2.14 5.96 10.31
CA LEU A 220 2.21 5.53 8.91
C LEU A 220 2.51 4.03 8.79
N ILE A 221 3.52 3.53 9.53
CA ILE A 221 3.90 2.12 9.50
C ILE A 221 2.75 1.24 10.03
N ARG A 222 2.13 1.62 11.14
CA ARG A 222 0.99 0.88 11.70
C ARG A 222 -0.20 0.82 10.74
N ALA A 223 -0.48 1.91 10.01
CA ALA A 223 -1.53 1.93 9.02
C ALA A 223 -1.24 0.96 7.85
N ASP A 224 0.02 0.90 7.38
CA ASP A 224 0.43 -0.03 6.32
C ASP A 224 0.38 -1.49 6.82
N LEU A 225 0.89 -1.78 8.01
CA LEU A 225 0.79 -3.10 8.63
C LEU A 225 -0.67 -3.56 8.80
N GLY A 226 -1.54 -2.65 9.23
CA GLY A 226 -2.97 -2.97 9.39
C GLY A 226 -3.66 -3.41 8.10
N ARG A 227 -3.12 -3.04 6.94
CA ARG A 227 -3.61 -3.48 5.61
C ARG A 227 -3.13 -4.88 5.21
N GLN A 228 -2.15 -5.42 5.94
CA GLN A 228 -1.53 -6.72 5.68
C GLN A 228 -2.05 -7.80 6.62
N VAL A 229 -2.97 -7.46 7.53
CA VAL A 229 -3.54 -8.41 8.49
C VAL A 229 -4.35 -9.46 7.75
N SER A 230 -3.98 -10.71 7.96
CA SER A 230 -4.69 -11.92 7.57
C SER A 230 -4.74 -12.89 8.73
N ASN A 231 -5.45 -13.99 8.60
CA ASN A 231 -5.49 -15.01 9.65
C ASN A 231 -4.09 -15.57 10.00
N ASP A 232 -3.18 -15.61 9.02
CA ASP A 232 -1.84 -16.15 9.19
C ASP A 232 -0.85 -15.12 9.75
N THR A 233 -1.11 -13.82 9.59
CA THR A 233 -0.20 -12.72 9.97
C THR A 233 -0.66 -11.92 11.19
N GLU A 234 -1.89 -12.13 11.68
CA GLU A 234 -2.51 -11.33 12.74
C GLU A 234 -1.67 -11.27 14.02
N GLU A 235 -1.15 -12.40 14.48
CA GLU A 235 -0.39 -12.47 15.74
C GLU A 235 0.94 -11.70 15.63
N GLU A 236 1.67 -11.90 14.52
CA GLU A 236 2.94 -11.23 14.26
C GLU A 236 2.76 -9.71 14.11
N ILE A 237 1.80 -9.27 13.30
CA ILE A 237 1.49 -7.84 13.10
C ILE A 237 1.03 -7.20 14.42
N SER A 238 0.22 -7.89 15.21
CA SER A 238 -0.24 -7.40 16.51
C SER A 238 0.92 -7.22 17.48
N GLU A 239 1.93 -8.10 17.46
CA GLU A 239 3.13 -7.95 18.29
C GLU A 239 3.98 -6.77 17.84
N LYS A 240 4.22 -6.61 16.53
CA LYS A 240 4.94 -5.45 15.97
C LYS A 240 4.26 -4.14 16.34
N ILE A 241 2.93 -4.05 16.19
CA ILE A 241 2.17 -2.87 16.60
C ILE A 241 2.31 -2.59 18.09
N ARG A 242 2.27 -3.61 18.93
CA ARG A 242 2.44 -3.48 20.39
C ARG A 242 3.81 -2.94 20.79
N LEU A 243 4.87 -3.42 20.12
CA LEU A 243 6.24 -2.92 20.28
C LEU A 243 6.38 -1.46 19.85
N MET A 244 5.79 -1.08 18.72
CA MET A 244 5.78 0.32 18.23
C MET A 244 5.06 1.25 19.19
N LEU A 245 3.93 0.83 19.77
CA LEU A 245 3.21 1.62 20.77
C LEU A 245 4.00 1.78 22.07
N SER A 246 4.75 0.74 22.48
CA SER A 246 5.63 0.79 23.64
C SER A 246 6.82 1.73 23.41
N LEU A 247 7.41 1.70 22.20
CA LEU A 247 8.44 2.61 21.76
C LEU A 247 7.92 4.06 21.80
N ARG A 248 6.78 4.34 21.18
CA ARG A 248 6.09 5.63 21.18
C ARG A 248 5.87 6.17 22.59
N THR A 249 5.32 5.34 23.48
CA THR A 249 5.02 5.72 24.86
C THR A 249 6.30 6.08 25.64
N SER A 250 7.37 5.31 25.45
CA SER A 250 8.66 5.56 26.07
C SER A 250 9.28 6.86 25.57
N ALA A 251 9.26 7.12 24.29
CA ALA A 251 9.77 8.34 23.67
C ALA A 251 8.96 9.57 24.10
N ALA A 252 7.62 9.47 24.13
CA ALA A 252 6.73 10.54 24.60
C ALA A 252 7.00 10.94 26.08
N ALA A 253 7.46 9.97 26.90
CA ALA A 253 7.88 10.22 28.28
C ALA A 253 9.34 10.74 28.38
N GLY A 254 10.02 10.97 27.26
CA GLY A 254 11.44 11.37 27.21
C GLY A 254 12.42 10.22 27.52
N ASN A 255 11.94 8.97 27.66
CA ASN A 255 12.80 7.82 27.99
C ASN A 255 13.28 7.12 26.72
N TYR A 256 14.20 7.76 25.99
CA TYR A 256 14.73 7.25 24.73
C TYR A 256 15.62 6.01 24.87
N GLU A 257 16.24 5.79 26.01
CA GLU A 257 16.98 4.55 26.27
C GLU A 257 16.04 3.33 26.29
N THR A 258 14.86 3.47 26.88
CA THR A 258 13.83 2.43 26.81
C THR A 258 13.25 2.30 25.41
N ALA A 259 13.05 3.42 24.70
CA ALA A 259 12.59 3.42 23.31
C ALA A 259 13.54 2.63 22.40
N LYS A 260 14.86 2.79 22.54
CA LYS A 260 15.88 2.02 21.82
C LYS A 260 15.75 0.51 22.03
N VAL A 261 15.43 0.09 23.25
CA VAL A 261 15.22 -1.35 23.56
C VAL A 261 14.03 -1.91 22.75
N PHE A 262 12.93 -1.15 22.62
CA PHE A 262 11.80 -1.58 21.81
C PHE A 262 12.13 -1.58 20.32
N LEU A 263 12.89 -0.60 19.84
CA LEU A 263 13.34 -0.52 18.45
C LEU A 263 14.21 -1.74 18.08
N GLU A 264 15.12 -2.14 18.95
CA GLU A 264 15.95 -3.34 18.74
C GLU A 264 15.13 -4.65 18.73
N LYS A 265 14.01 -4.69 19.46
CA LYS A 265 13.09 -5.84 19.41
C LYS A 265 12.31 -5.90 18.11
N LEU A 266 11.96 -4.76 17.51
CA LEU A 266 11.27 -4.67 16.22
C LEU A 266 12.14 -5.16 15.05
N ARG A 267 13.46 -5.14 15.19
CA ARG A 267 14.39 -5.63 14.16
C ARG A 267 14.61 -7.15 14.15
N ARG A 268 14.16 -7.84 15.18
CA ARG A 268 14.37 -9.29 15.36
C ARG A 268 13.21 -10.08 14.79
#